data_00dc01732641a73e0a26a4d700a84808
#
_entry.id   00dc01732641a73e0a26a4d700a84808
#
_cell.length_a   1.000
_cell.length_b   1.000
_cell.length_c   1.000
_cell.angle_alpha   90.00
_cell.angle_beta   90.00
_cell.angle_gamma   90.00
#
_symmetry.space_group_name_H-M   'P 1'
#
loop_
_entity.id
_entity.type
_entity.pdbx_description
1 polymer ?
#
loop_
_entity_poly.entity_id
_entity_poly.type
_entity_poly.pdbx_seq_one_letter_code
_entity_poly.pdbx_strand_id
1 'polypeptide(L)'
;MEIRSDLKEALQKDIEELGLTEYEELIFQSLTPALRIRVQPDKQVTIGCSKFGGKPDVPPDFVYPTSADGKPQTFLAQYRLEDLARFPLAKDLPDTGMLYFFHVEFPEHGHDEWAVIYWDGDDSQLRPSKQETDYTHPQAAISFEEQLSGDFDDFRMDIDHPLFHYPHFDRFETLQQKHCICLGHQLLGKPFGLQPWLFEERERVNNLILLLQLDQEPKLEMIWAEGGMIYFFIDPADLKRRDFSKAYYEFQCL
;
A
#
# COMPACT_ATOMS: atom_id res chain seq x y z
N MET A 1 4.97 -15.80 -8.41
CA MET A 1 6.39 -15.44 -8.10
C MET A 1 6.81 -16.27 -6.90
N GLU A 2 8.05 -16.70 -6.84
CA GLU A 2 8.54 -17.58 -5.77
C GLU A 2 8.86 -16.75 -4.51
N ILE A 3 8.44 -17.25 -3.34
CA ILE A 3 8.75 -16.61 -2.06
C ILE A 3 10.25 -16.74 -1.81
N ARG A 4 10.91 -15.70 -1.37
CA ARG A 4 12.32 -15.67 -1.01
C ARG A 4 12.61 -16.69 0.10
N SER A 5 13.70 -17.47 -0.02
CA SER A 5 13.97 -18.63 0.84
C SER A 5 14.07 -18.28 2.33
N ASP A 6 14.70 -17.13 2.66
CA ASP A 6 14.83 -16.70 4.05
C ASP A 6 13.50 -16.32 4.69
N LEU A 7 12.57 -15.69 3.95
CA LEU A 7 11.21 -15.42 4.41
C LEU A 7 10.41 -16.71 4.61
N LYS A 8 10.58 -17.66 3.69
CA LYS A 8 9.94 -18.97 3.76
C LYS A 8 10.42 -19.76 4.97
N GLU A 9 11.73 -19.86 5.18
CA GLU A 9 12.33 -20.55 6.32
C GLU A 9 11.92 -19.95 7.67
N ALA A 10 11.93 -18.60 7.77
CA ALA A 10 11.48 -17.90 8.96
C ALA A 10 10.01 -18.20 9.30
N LEU A 11 9.15 -18.17 8.28
CA LEU A 11 7.73 -18.45 8.46
C LEU A 11 7.48 -19.91 8.83
N GLN A 12 8.16 -20.88 8.17
CA GLN A 12 8.03 -22.30 8.50
C GLN A 12 8.42 -22.59 9.95
N LYS A 13 9.52 -22.02 10.40
CA LYS A 13 9.95 -22.15 11.80
C LYS A 13 8.88 -21.65 12.77
N ASP A 14 8.28 -20.50 12.48
CA ASP A 14 7.27 -19.94 13.37
C ASP A 14 5.93 -20.68 13.31
N ILE A 15 5.56 -21.24 12.17
CA ILE A 15 4.41 -22.16 12.02
C ILE A 15 4.60 -23.37 12.92
N GLU A 16 5.80 -23.97 12.94
CA GLU A 16 6.12 -25.11 13.78
C GLU A 16 6.10 -24.73 15.27
N GLU A 17 6.77 -23.63 15.65
CA GLU A 17 6.83 -23.13 17.03
C GLU A 17 5.45 -22.79 17.59
N LEU A 18 4.55 -22.29 16.77
CA LEU A 18 3.16 -21.96 17.14
C LEU A 18 2.20 -23.15 17.07
N GLY A 19 2.66 -24.34 16.64
CA GLY A 19 1.85 -25.53 16.51
C GLY A 19 0.75 -25.41 15.44
N LEU A 20 1.08 -24.75 14.31
CA LEU A 20 0.19 -24.54 13.16
C LEU A 20 0.59 -25.43 11.95
N THR A 21 1.43 -26.44 12.14
CA THR A 21 1.99 -27.28 11.06
C THR A 21 0.90 -27.96 10.23
N GLU A 22 -0.23 -28.32 10.81
CA GLU A 22 -1.36 -28.91 10.05
C GLU A 22 -1.98 -27.94 9.05
N TYR A 23 -1.76 -26.61 9.22
CA TYR A 23 -2.26 -25.55 8.34
C TYR A 23 -1.16 -24.96 7.45
N GLU A 24 0.07 -25.49 7.48
CA GLU A 24 1.22 -24.92 6.76
C GLU A 24 0.94 -24.72 5.27
N GLU A 25 0.42 -25.76 4.60
CA GLU A 25 0.12 -25.70 3.18
C GLU A 25 -0.91 -24.60 2.86
N LEU A 26 -1.95 -24.53 3.66
CA LEU A 26 -3.01 -23.53 3.55
C LEU A 26 -2.47 -22.11 3.73
N ILE A 27 -1.67 -21.90 4.77
CA ILE A 27 -1.04 -20.60 5.05
C ILE A 27 -0.18 -20.18 3.86
N PHE A 28 0.68 -21.08 3.33
CA PHE A 28 1.53 -20.75 2.18
C PHE A 28 0.75 -20.46 0.90
N GLN A 29 -0.35 -21.17 0.65
CA GLN A 29 -1.20 -20.93 -0.52
C GLN A 29 -1.88 -19.55 -0.49
N SER A 30 -2.13 -19.01 0.70
CA SER A 30 -2.76 -17.71 0.90
C SER A 30 -1.76 -16.55 0.84
N LEU A 31 -0.44 -16.83 0.79
CA LEU A 31 0.59 -15.81 0.82
C LEU A 31 1.09 -15.43 -0.57
N THR A 32 1.40 -14.16 -0.71
CA THR A 32 1.97 -13.57 -1.92
C THR A 32 3.12 -12.63 -1.53
N PRO A 33 4.24 -12.63 -2.28
CA PRO A 33 5.27 -11.61 -2.08
C PRO A 33 4.74 -10.20 -2.25
N ALA A 34 5.17 -9.29 -1.38
CA ALA A 34 4.81 -7.88 -1.37
C ALA A 34 6.04 -7.01 -1.02
N LEU A 35 5.91 -5.70 -1.18
CA LEU A 35 6.87 -4.74 -0.67
C LEU A 35 6.26 -3.97 0.51
N ARG A 36 6.84 -4.14 1.68
CA ARG A 36 6.52 -3.35 2.87
C ARG A 36 7.08 -1.95 2.73
N ILE A 37 6.29 -0.95 3.12
CA ILE A 37 6.74 0.42 3.24
C ILE A 37 7.05 0.70 4.71
N ARG A 38 8.28 1.07 5.00
CA ARG A 38 8.73 1.44 6.34
C ARG A 38 8.88 2.94 6.46
N VAL A 39 8.15 3.53 7.37
CA VAL A 39 8.33 4.94 7.73
C VAL A 39 9.65 5.11 8.48
N GLN A 40 10.44 6.11 8.09
CA GLN A 40 11.78 6.41 8.58
C GLN A 40 11.78 7.79 9.29
N PRO A 41 11.20 7.91 10.49
CA PRO A 41 10.96 9.22 11.11
C PRO A 41 12.26 9.99 11.42
N ASP A 42 13.35 9.27 11.67
CA ASP A 42 14.65 9.88 12.01
C ASP A 42 15.51 10.16 10.76
N LYS A 43 15.08 9.75 9.58
CA LYS A 43 15.81 10.00 8.33
C LYS A 43 15.46 11.36 7.76
N GLN A 44 16.49 12.15 7.40
CA GLN A 44 16.28 13.42 6.74
C GLN A 44 15.54 13.22 5.40
N VAL A 45 14.45 13.95 5.24
CA VAL A 45 13.71 14.02 3.97
C VAL A 45 14.47 14.95 3.02
N THR A 46 14.92 14.43 1.89
CA THR A 46 15.60 15.16 0.84
C THR A 46 14.70 15.28 -0.39
N ILE A 47 14.94 16.31 -1.22
CA ILE A 47 14.18 16.48 -2.47
C ILE A 47 14.29 15.23 -3.34
N GLY A 48 13.17 14.77 -3.87
CA GLY A 48 13.08 13.60 -4.75
C GLY A 48 13.17 12.24 -4.05
N CYS A 49 13.28 12.17 -2.71
CA CYS A 49 13.22 10.88 -2.03
C CYS A 49 11.79 10.33 -1.95
N SER A 50 11.67 9.02 -1.78
CA SER A 50 10.39 8.40 -1.41
C SER A 50 9.97 8.85 -0.02
N LYS A 51 8.73 9.34 0.12
CA LYS A 51 8.21 9.87 1.38
C LYS A 51 6.69 9.80 1.49
N PHE A 52 6.20 9.86 2.72
CA PHE A 52 4.82 10.18 3.07
C PHE A 52 4.73 11.64 3.53
N GLY A 53 3.60 12.28 3.25
CA GLY A 53 3.25 13.61 3.74
C GLY A 53 4.19 14.74 3.30
N GLY A 54 4.04 15.92 3.90
CA GLY A 54 4.71 17.13 3.51
C GLY A 54 4.18 17.69 2.19
N LYS A 55 5.03 18.40 1.47
CA LYS A 55 4.76 18.89 0.11
C LYS A 55 5.41 17.96 -0.91
N PRO A 56 4.73 17.59 -2.01
CA PRO A 56 5.36 16.78 -3.05
C PRO A 56 6.53 17.53 -3.69
N ASP A 57 7.56 16.78 -4.09
CA ASP A 57 8.67 17.34 -4.88
C ASP A 57 8.31 17.19 -6.36
N VAL A 58 8.07 18.29 -7.04
CA VAL A 58 7.46 18.32 -8.38
C VAL A 58 8.31 19.08 -9.40
N PRO A 59 8.19 18.77 -10.71
CA PRO A 59 8.82 19.55 -11.76
C PRO A 59 8.15 20.94 -11.90
N PRO A 60 8.80 21.88 -12.62
CA PRO A 60 8.29 23.25 -12.74
C PRO A 60 6.91 23.37 -13.41
N ASP A 61 6.56 22.45 -14.30
CA ASP A 61 5.32 22.41 -15.08
C ASP A 61 4.27 21.45 -14.50
N PHE A 62 4.46 21.00 -13.26
CA PHE A 62 3.54 20.08 -12.63
C PHE A 62 2.15 20.68 -12.44
N VAL A 63 1.16 19.99 -12.99
CA VAL A 63 -0.26 20.33 -12.78
C VAL A 63 -0.73 19.68 -11.49
N TYR A 64 -0.90 20.50 -10.46
CA TYR A 64 -1.39 20.00 -9.16
C TYR A 64 -2.83 19.54 -9.26
N PRO A 65 -3.19 18.34 -8.77
CA PRO A 65 -4.56 17.85 -8.89
C PRO A 65 -5.51 18.63 -7.97
N THR A 66 -6.70 18.87 -8.49
CA THR A 66 -7.79 19.54 -7.78
C THR A 66 -9.02 18.63 -7.73
N SER A 67 -9.83 18.82 -6.69
CA SER A 67 -11.16 18.23 -6.58
C SER A 67 -12.16 18.88 -7.56
N ALA A 68 -13.35 18.33 -7.65
CA ALA A 68 -14.42 18.85 -8.53
C ALA A 68 -14.84 20.29 -8.16
N ASP A 69 -14.68 20.70 -6.91
CA ASP A 69 -14.93 22.07 -6.42
C ASP A 69 -13.71 23.00 -6.61
N GLY A 70 -12.65 22.53 -7.24
CA GLY A 70 -11.46 23.32 -7.58
C GLY A 70 -10.45 23.48 -6.45
N LYS A 71 -10.61 22.81 -5.32
CA LYS A 71 -9.64 22.83 -4.21
C LYS A 71 -8.48 21.87 -4.51
N PRO A 72 -7.22 22.23 -4.13
CA PRO A 72 -6.09 21.31 -4.26
C PRO A 72 -6.30 20.06 -3.41
N GLN A 73 -6.02 18.88 -3.98
CA GLN A 73 -6.08 17.61 -3.26
C GLN A 73 -4.94 17.51 -2.23
N THR A 74 -5.17 16.75 -1.16
CA THR A 74 -4.17 16.46 -0.13
C THR A 74 -3.14 15.46 -0.67
N PHE A 75 -1.86 15.78 -0.53
CA PHE A 75 -0.77 14.89 -0.90
C PHE A 75 -0.54 13.83 0.17
N LEU A 76 -0.50 12.57 -0.24
CA LEU A 76 -0.28 11.40 0.64
C LEU A 76 1.16 10.89 0.59
N ALA A 77 1.63 10.60 -0.62
CA ALA A 77 2.89 9.89 -0.83
C ALA A 77 3.53 10.23 -2.17
N GLN A 78 4.85 10.12 -2.23
CA GLN A 78 5.60 9.98 -3.48
C GLN A 78 6.57 8.82 -3.38
N TYR A 79 6.71 8.07 -4.49
CA TYR A 79 7.75 7.06 -4.65
C TYR A 79 8.76 7.55 -5.68
N ARG A 80 10.03 7.44 -5.35
CA ARG A 80 11.11 7.44 -6.31
C ARG A 80 11.21 6.03 -6.88
N LEU A 81 10.92 5.85 -8.14
CA LEU A 81 10.76 4.51 -8.72
C LEU A 81 12.07 3.74 -8.81
N GLU A 82 13.22 4.42 -8.88
CA GLU A 82 14.54 3.78 -8.75
C GLU A 82 14.72 3.05 -7.41
N ASP A 83 14.05 3.51 -6.34
CA ASP A 83 14.07 2.82 -5.05
C ASP A 83 13.35 1.46 -5.12
N LEU A 84 12.40 1.30 -6.05
CA LEU A 84 11.63 0.10 -6.31
C LEU A 84 12.27 -0.81 -7.35
N ALA A 85 12.95 -0.26 -8.35
CA ALA A 85 13.54 -0.98 -9.49
C ALA A 85 14.53 -2.08 -9.06
N ARG A 86 15.12 -1.99 -7.87
CA ARG A 86 16.00 -3.01 -7.29
C ARG A 86 15.28 -4.30 -6.88
N PHE A 87 13.95 -4.28 -6.77
CA PHE A 87 13.17 -5.44 -6.37
C PHE A 87 12.58 -6.15 -7.60
N PRO A 88 12.87 -7.45 -7.82
CA PRO A 88 12.29 -8.21 -8.93
C PRO A 88 10.75 -8.20 -8.94
N LEU A 89 10.14 -8.02 -7.79
CA LEU A 89 8.69 -7.92 -7.61
C LEU A 89 8.11 -6.68 -8.32
N ALA A 90 8.86 -5.59 -8.39
CA ALA A 90 8.44 -4.32 -8.99
C ALA A 90 8.71 -4.21 -10.50
N LYS A 91 9.12 -5.29 -11.17
CA LYS A 91 9.54 -5.31 -12.58
C LYS A 91 8.53 -4.75 -13.59
N ASP A 92 7.25 -4.72 -13.22
CA ASP A 92 6.17 -4.21 -14.08
C ASP A 92 5.89 -2.71 -13.84
N LEU A 93 6.46 -2.14 -12.75
CA LEU A 93 6.48 -0.69 -12.54
C LEU A 93 7.57 -0.04 -13.43
N PRO A 94 7.45 1.26 -13.73
CA PRO A 94 8.56 1.99 -14.36
C PRO A 94 9.81 1.98 -13.48
N ASP A 95 10.99 1.88 -14.10
CA ASP A 95 12.27 1.81 -13.38
C ASP A 95 12.76 3.20 -12.90
N THR A 96 12.21 4.28 -13.47
CA THR A 96 12.63 5.67 -13.23
C THR A 96 11.44 6.59 -13.04
N GLY A 97 11.71 7.75 -12.45
CA GLY A 97 10.74 8.81 -12.27
C GLY A 97 10.03 8.78 -10.92
N MET A 98 9.00 9.59 -10.82
CA MET A 98 8.24 9.78 -9.59
C MET A 98 6.79 9.34 -9.76
N LEU A 99 6.25 8.67 -8.75
CA LEU A 99 4.84 8.34 -8.65
C LEU A 99 4.25 9.05 -7.44
N TYR A 100 3.21 9.85 -7.66
CA TYR A 100 2.57 10.68 -6.62
C TYR A 100 1.15 10.20 -6.35
N PHE A 101 0.74 10.24 -5.08
CA PHE A 101 -0.58 9.85 -4.61
C PHE A 101 -1.25 11.03 -3.90
N PHE A 102 -2.48 11.31 -4.31
CA PHE A 102 -3.31 12.38 -3.75
C PHE A 102 -4.72 11.88 -3.49
N HIS A 103 -5.41 12.52 -2.54
CA HIS A 103 -6.84 12.30 -2.31
C HIS A 103 -7.52 13.57 -1.77
N VAL A 104 -8.83 13.55 -1.74
CA VAL A 104 -9.63 14.55 -1.03
C VAL A 104 -10.00 13.98 0.34
N GLU A 105 -9.54 14.62 1.41
CA GLU A 105 -9.64 14.09 2.77
C GLU A 105 -11.07 14.07 3.33
N PHE A 106 -11.90 15.02 2.92
CA PHE A 106 -13.31 15.10 3.33
C PHE A 106 -14.12 15.59 2.14
N PRO A 107 -14.53 14.68 1.21
CA PRO A 107 -15.23 15.11 0.01
C PRO A 107 -16.62 15.69 0.35
N GLU A 108 -16.82 16.97 0.04
CA GLU A 108 -18.08 17.69 0.33
C GLU A 108 -19.28 17.08 -0.42
N HIS A 109 -19.03 16.34 -1.50
CA HIS A 109 -20.06 15.74 -2.34
C HIS A 109 -20.29 14.24 -2.09
N GLY A 110 -19.65 13.66 -1.07
CA GLY A 110 -19.82 12.26 -0.67
C GLY A 110 -19.27 11.24 -1.69
N HIS A 111 -18.40 11.68 -2.60
CA HIS A 111 -17.68 10.83 -3.53
C HIS A 111 -16.19 10.98 -3.31
N ASP A 112 -15.49 9.86 -3.22
CA ASP A 112 -14.04 9.85 -3.13
C ASP A 112 -13.43 10.45 -4.40
N GLU A 113 -12.46 11.34 -4.22
CA GLU A 113 -11.71 11.96 -5.30
C GLU A 113 -10.22 11.76 -5.04
N TRP A 114 -9.50 11.30 -6.04
CA TRP A 114 -8.08 10.98 -5.95
C TRP A 114 -7.34 11.28 -7.24
N ALA A 115 -6.01 11.30 -7.16
CA ALA A 115 -5.14 11.31 -8.32
C ALA A 115 -3.88 10.48 -8.06
N VAL A 116 -3.48 9.70 -9.07
CA VAL A 116 -2.15 9.08 -9.13
C VAL A 116 -1.45 9.63 -10.36
N ILE A 117 -0.30 10.25 -10.16
CA ILE A 117 0.42 10.95 -11.22
C ILE A 117 1.82 10.35 -11.35
N TYR A 118 2.16 9.92 -12.56
CA TYR A 118 3.51 9.49 -12.92
C TYR A 118 4.22 10.60 -13.67
N TRP A 119 5.47 10.85 -13.30
CA TRP A 119 6.36 11.77 -13.98
C TRP A 119 7.72 11.09 -14.23
N ASP A 120 8.18 11.12 -15.49
CA ASP A 120 9.42 10.49 -15.93
C ASP A 120 10.34 11.56 -16.52
N GLY A 121 11.04 12.26 -15.65
CA GLY A 121 11.94 13.34 -16.02
C GLY A 121 13.20 13.38 -15.16
N ASP A 122 14.00 14.39 -15.33
CA ASP A 122 15.26 14.58 -14.61
C ASP A 122 15.01 15.07 -13.17
N ASP A 123 15.35 14.25 -12.18
CA ASP A 123 15.21 14.53 -10.75
C ASP A 123 15.83 15.87 -10.32
N SER A 124 16.84 16.37 -11.06
CA SER A 124 17.46 17.67 -10.79
C SER A 124 16.50 18.85 -10.93
N GLN A 125 15.39 18.65 -11.63
CA GLN A 125 14.33 19.65 -11.83
C GLN A 125 13.34 19.70 -10.65
N LEU A 126 13.30 18.66 -9.80
CA LEU A 126 12.36 18.58 -8.71
C LEU A 126 12.56 19.68 -7.66
N ARG A 127 11.48 20.27 -7.20
CA ARG A 127 11.43 21.26 -6.11
C ARG A 127 10.19 21.00 -5.28
N PRO A 128 10.21 21.28 -3.97
CA PRO A 128 9.00 21.24 -3.16
C PRO A 128 7.90 22.10 -3.80
N SER A 129 6.71 21.55 -3.91
CA SER A 129 5.55 22.26 -4.44
C SER A 129 5.29 23.55 -3.66
N LYS A 130 4.92 24.61 -4.39
CA LYS A 130 4.46 25.88 -3.79
C LYS A 130 2.95 25.91 -3.57
N GLN A 131 2.24 24.89 -4.02
CA GLN A 131 0.80 24.81 -3.82
C GLN A 131 0.51 24.71 -2.32
N GLU A 132 -0.37 25.60 -1.85
CA GLU A 132 -0.95 25.50 -0.52
C GLU A 132 -2.21 24.61 -0.59
N THR A 133 -2.42 23.81 0.42
CA THR A 133 -3.56 22.90 0.60
C THR A 133 -4.23 23.20 1.95
N ASP A 134 -5.48 22.85 2.08
CA ASP A 134 -6.21 23.05 3.34
C ASP A 134 -5.61 22.21 4.48
N TYR A 135 -5.03 21.08 4.14
CA TYR A 135 -4.35 20.20 5.06
C TYR A 135 -3.03 19.65 4.49
N THR A 136 -2.03 19.51 5.33
CA THR A 136 -0.73 18.92 4.97
C THR A 136 -0.27 18.01 6.10
N HIS A 137 -0.20 16.71 5.85
CA HIS A 137 0.34 15.74 6.81
C HIS A 137 1.81 16.03 7.14
N PRO A 138 2.28 15.80 8.37
CA PRO A 138 3.71 15.75 8.67
C PRO A 138 4.44 14.80 7.73
N GLN A 139 5.69 15.11 7.39
CA GLN A 139 6.44 14.29 6.42
C GLN A 139 7.40 13.32 7.09
N ALA A 140 7.60 12.16 6.47
CA ALA A 140 8.69 11.25 6.79
C ALA A 140 9.21 10.56 5.52
N ALA A 141 10.52 10.32 5.48
CA ALA A 141 11.10 9.45 4.47
C ALA A 141 10.59 8.03 4.64
N ILE A 142 10.48 7.29 3.55
CA ILE A 142 10.10 5.89 3.55
C ILE A 142 11.17 5.03 2.89
N SER A 143 11.13 3.73 3.15
CA SER A 143 11.94 2.72 2.49
C SER A 143 11.10 1.48 2.20
N PHE A 144 11.59 0.64 1.30
CA PHE A 144 10.89 -0.57 0.85
C PHE A 144 11.71 -1.81 1.22
N GLU A 145 11.01 -2.87 1.62
CA GLU A 145 11.60 -4.19 1.90
C GLU A 145 10.65 -5.30 1.44
N GLU A 146 11.22 -6.40 0.97
CA GLU A 146 10.41 -7.56 0.60
C GLU A 146 9.81 -8.23 1.83
N GLN A 147 8.53 -8.57 1.73
CA GLN A 147 7.80 -9.33 2.74
C GLN A 147 6.73 -10.20 2.09
N LEU A 148 5.92 -10.85 2.93
CA LEU A 148 4.72 -11.57 2.53
C LEU A 148 3.48 -10.74 2.86
N SER A 149 2.50 -10.81 1.99
CA SER A 149 1.12 -10.37 2.26
C SER A 149 0.19 -11.57 2.16
N GLY A 150 -0.93 -11.54 2.85
CA GLY A 150 -1.89 -12.64 2.85
C GLY A 150 -3.29 -12.17 2.52
N ASP A 151 -3.98 -12.97 1.70
CA ASP A 151 -5.41 -12.87 1.49
C ASP A 151 -6.06 -14.05 2.22
N PHE A 152 -6.66 -13.77 3.35
CA PHE A 152 -7.34 -14.77 4.18
C PHE A 152 -8.86 -14.62 4.15
N ASP A 153 -9.41 -13.80 3.25
CA ASP A 153 -10.84 -13.54 3.18
C ASP A 153 -11.64 -14.81 2.84
N ASP A 154 -11.10 -15.69 1.98
CA ASP A 154 -11.73 -16.97 1.69
C ASP A 154 -11.96 -17.82 2.94
N PHE A 155 -11.03 -17.75 3.88
CA PHE A 155 -11.09 -18.50 5.14
C PHE A 155 -11.86 -17.76 6.23
N ARG A 156 -11.83 -16.41 6.22
CA ARG A 156 -12.63 -15.59 7.13
C ARG A 156 -14.12 -15.75 6.88
N MET A 157 -14.51 -16.08 5.65
CA MET A 157 -15.89 -16.37 5.30
C MET A 157 -16.33 -17.79 5.69
N ASP A 158 -15.37 -18.72 5.88
CA ASP A 158 -15.62 -20.05 6.42
C ASP A 158 -15.45 -20.01 7.95
N ILE A 159 -16.51 -19.55 8.63
CA ILE A 159 -16.52 -19.44 10.10
C ILE A 159 -16.35 -20.79 10.81
N ASP A 160 -16.53 -21.89 10.11
CA ASP A 160 -16.35 -23.24 10.65
C ASP A 160 -14.92 -23.78 10.47
N HIS A 161 -14.04 -23.04 9.76
CA HIS A 161 -12.67 -23.47 9.53
C HIS A 161 -11.86 -23.49 10.84
N PRO A 162 -11.22 -24.62 11.21
CA PRO A 162 -10.56 -24.78 12.51
C PRO A 162 -9.48 -23.75 12.81
N LEU A 163 -8.81 -23.20 11.79
CA LEU A 163 -7.77 -22.16 11.94
C LEU A 163 -8.33 -20.88 12.59
N PHE A 164 -9.63 -20.61 12.43
CA PHE A 164 -10.31 -19.44 12.99
C PHE A 164 -11.00 -19.70 14.33
N HIS A 165 -10.76 -20.87 14.93
CA HIS A 165 -11.25 -21.20 16.27
C HIS A 165 -10.11 -21.23 17.29
N TYR A 166 -10.45 -20.88 18.54
CA TYR A 166 -9.51 -21.03 19.66
C TYR A 166 -9.08 -22.50 19.80
N PRO A 167 -7.79 -22.81 20.04
CA PRO A 167 -6.67 -21.87 20.25
C PRO A 167 -5.89 -21.49 18.97
N HIS A 168 -6.28 -21.98 17.79
CA HIS A 168 -5.51 -21.80 16.55
C HIS A 168 -5.58 -20.36 16.06
N PHE A 169 -6.71 -19.68 16.25
CA PHE A 169 -6.90 -18.29 15.86
C PHE A 169 -5.86 -17.36 16.52
N ASP A 170 -5.69 -17.41 17.84
CA ASP A 170 -4.74 -16.57 18.57
C ASP A 170 -3.29 -16.82 18.11
N ARG A 171 -2.96 -18.08 17.79
CA ARG A 171 -1.65 -18.47 17.26
C ARG A 171 -1.43 -17.95 15.85
N PHE A 172 -2.48 -18.02 15.03
CA PHE A 172 -2.45 -17.51 13.66
C PHE A 172 -2.34 -15.98 13.64
N GLU A 173 -3.08 -15.27 14.50
CA GLU A 173 -2.89 -13.82 14.67
C GLU A 173 -1.46 -13.49 15.09
N THR A 174 -0.88 -14.25 16.02
CA THR A 174 0.52 -14.09 16.44
C THR A 174 1.48 -14.24 15.25
N LEU A 175 1.25 -15.25 14.39
CA LEU A 175 2.02 -15.47 13.17
C LEU A 175 1.90 -14.27 12.22
N GLN A 176 0.68 -13.80 11.97
CA GLN A 176 0.40 -12.66 11.10
C GLN A 176 1.07 -11.38 11.60
N GLN A 177 1.00 -11.11 12.90
CA GLN A 177 1.64 -9.94 13.51
C GLN A 177 3.17 -10.03 13.44
N LYS A 178 3.76 -11.20 13.74
CA LYS A 178 5.21 -11.42 13.72
C LYS A 178 5.81 -11.21 12.33
N HIS A 179 5.10 -11.63 11.29
CA HIS A 179 5.52 -11.49 9.90
C HIS A 179 4.93 -10.28 9.18
N CYS A 180 4.16 -9.43 9.89
CA CYS A 180 3.49 -8.25 9.32
C CYS A 180 2.68 -8.58 8.05
N ILE A 181 1.98 -9.71 8.01
CA ILE A 181 1.34 -10.23 6.80
C ILE A 181 0.12 -9.39 6.38
N CYS A 182 -0.59 -8.80 7.34
CA CYS A 182 -1.89 -8.17 7.10
C CYS A 182 -1.85 -6.64 7.18
N LEU A 183 -1.43 -6.11 8.33
CA LEU A 183 -1.50 -4.68 8.64
C LEU A 183 -0.26 -3.91 8.15
N GLY A 184 -0.43 -2.59 8.02
CA GLY A 184 0.59 -1.62 7.70
C GLY A 184 0.65 -1.26 6.22
N HIS A 185 1.61 -0.40 5.89
CA HIS A 185 1.75 0.14 4.54
C HIS A 185 2.47 -0.85 3.64
N GLN A 186 1.93 -1.08 2.44
CA GLN A 186 2.55 -1.99 1.46
C GLN A 186 2.18 -1.62 0.02
N LEU A 187 2.92 -2.14 -0.92
CA LEU A 187 2.57 -2.15 -2.33
C LEU A 187 2.90 -3.52 -2.93
N LEU A 188 2.27 -3.83 -4.05
CA LEU A 188 2.37 -5.13 -4.72
C LEU A 188 2.00 -6.27 -3.74
N GLY A 189 1.50 -7.35 -4.19
CA GLY A 189 0.96 -8.40 -3.32
C GLY A 189 -0.55 -8.26 -3.07
N LYS A 190 -1.06 -8.90 -2.05
CA LYS A 190 -2.49 -8.92 -1.73
C LYS A 190 -2.85 -7.80 -0.75
N PRO A 191 -3.91 -7.02 -1.00
CA PRO A 191 -4.39 -6.06 -0.03
C PRO A 191 -4.95 -6.78 1.20
N PHE A 192 -4.79 -6.17 2.36
CA PHE A 192 -5.51 -6.60 3.56
C PHE A 192 -6.84 -5.87 3.64
N GLY A 193 -7.96 -6.57 3.44
CA GLY A 193 -9.30 -6.02 3.58
C GLY A 193 -9.68 -5.85 5.06
N LEU A 194 -10.03 -4.63 5.49
CA LEU A 194 -10.63 -4.38 6.80
C LEU A 194 -12.06 -4.92 6.84
N GLN A 195 -12.76 -4.79 5.74
CA GLN A 195 -14.08 -5.35 5.50
C GLN A 195 -13.97 -6.45 4.45
N PRO A 196 -14.77 -7.53 4.54
CA PRO A 196 -14.82 -8.52 3.48
C PRO A 196 -15.17 -7.84 2.15
N TRP A 197 -14.35 -8.07 1.13
CA TRP A 197 -14.67 -7.61 -0.22
C TRP A 197 -15.95 -8.31 -0.68
N LEU A 198 -16.93 -7.60 -1.18
CA LEU A 198 -18.08 -8.20 -1.85
C LEU A 198 -17.58 -9.00 -3.06
N PHE A 199 -18.27 -10.08 -3.42
CA PHE A 199 -17.79 -11.06 -4.41
C PHE A 199 -17.33 -10.39 -5.74
N GLU A 200 -18.12 -9.46 -6.29
CA GLU A 200 -17.78 -8.75 -7.53
C GLU A 200 -16.57 -7.82 -7.37
N GLU A 201 -16.48 -7.12 -6.25
CA GLU A 201 -15.32 -6.27 -5.93
C GLU A 201 -14.07 -7.09 -5.68
N ARG A 202 -14.21 -8.24 -5.02
CA ARG A 202 -13.11 -9.16 -4.78
C ARG A 202 -12.51 -9.71 -6.06
N GLU A 203 -13.32 -10.19 -7.01
CA GLU A 203 -12.84 -10.63 -8.31
C GLU A 203 -12.13 -9.50 -9.05
N ARG A 204 -12.66 -8.29 -8.98
CA ARG A 204 -12.03 -7.09 -9.53
C ARG A 204 -10.70 -6.79 -8.85
N VAL A 205 -10.66 -6.72 -7.52
CA VAL A 205 -9.45 -6.39 -6.73
C VAL A 205 -8.35 -7.43 -6.94
N ASN A 206 -8.69 -8.71 -7.03
CA ASN A 206 -7.74 -9.78 -7.29
C ASN A 206 -7.05 -9.70 -8.67
N ASN A 207 -7.67 -9.00 -9.62
CA ASN A 207 -7.12 -8.76 -10.95
C ASN A 207 -6.33 -7.45 -11.07
N LEU A 208 -6.36 -6.60 -10.05
CA LEU A 208 -5.66 -5.34 -10.01
C LEU A 208 -4.28 -5.47 -9.34
N ILE A 209 -3.40 -4.55 -9.64
CA ILE A 209 -2.10 -4.40 -8.97
C ILE A 209 -2.25 -3.36 -7.87
N LEU A 210 -1.87 -3.72 -6.65
CA LEU A 210 -1.85 -2.82 -5.51
C LEU A 210 -0.67 -1.85 -5.64
N LEU A 211 -0.94 -0.58 -5.88
CA LEU A 211 0.08 0.48 -5.93
C LEU A 211 0.44 1.01 -4.54
N LEU A 212 -0.54 1.07 -3.65
CA LEU A 212 -0.38 1.52 -2.27
C LEU A 212 -1.53 1.00 -1.41
N GLN A 213 -1.21 0.34 -0.32
CA GLN A 213 -2.06 0.20 0.86
C GLN A 213 -1.48 1.14 1.92
N LEU A 214 -2.26 2.09 2.36
CA LEU A 214 -1.87 3.09 3.35
C LEU A 214 -2.69 2.90 4.62
N ASP A 215 -2.08 2.27 5.60
CA ASP A 215 -2.62 2.09 6.95
C ASP A 215 -2.53 3.41 7.73
N GLN A 216 -3.04 3.44 8.93
CA GLN A 216 -2.86 4.59 9.82
C GLN A 216 -1.39 4.80 10.18
N GLU A 217 -0.95 6.05 10.17
CA GLU A 217 0.34 6.48 10.71
C GLU A 217 0.13 7.70 11.61
N PRO A 218 -0.19 7.49 12.90
CA PRO A 218 -0.54 8.58 13.82
C PRO A 218 0.54 9.64 13.97
N LYS A 219 1.83 9.27 13.82
CA LYS A 219 2.94 10.22 13.87
C LYS A 219 2.96 11.20 12.70
N LEU A 220 2.31 10.84 11.61
CA LEU A 220 2.12 11.67 10.43
C LEU A 220 0.70 12.24 10.35
N GLU A 221 -0.09 12.09 11.42
CA GLU A 221 -1.49 12.52 11.44
C GLU A 221 -2.33 11.91 10.30
N MET A 222 -1.87 10.78 9.76
CA MET A 222 -2.60 9.99 8.78
C MET A 222 -3.52 9.04 9.53
N ILE A 223 -4.74 9.50 9.78
CA ILE A 223 -5.77 8.76 10.53
C ILE A 223 -7.03 8.70 9.68
N TRP A 224 -7.38 7.50 9.28
CA TRP A 224 -8.50 7.24 8.37
C TRP A 224 -9.70 6.78 9.19
N ALA A 225 -10.63 7.69 9.49
CA ALA A 225 -11.79 7.42 10.34
C ALA A 225 -11.42 6.61 11.62
N GLU A 226 -12.25 5.67 12.04
CA GLU A 226 -12.00 4.80 13.18
C GLU A 226 -11.35 3.49 12.71
N GLY A 227 -10.02 3.48 12.54
CA GLY A 227 -9.28 2.28 12.12
C GLY A 227 -9.34 1.99 10.62
N GLY A 228 -9.48 3.02 9.78
CA GLY A 228 -9.57 2.86 8.33
C GLY A 228 -8.24 2.62 7.62
N MET A 229 -8.34 2.30 6.34
CA MET A 229 -7.22 2.05 5.43
C MET A 229 -7.58 2.53 4.03
N ILE A 230 -6.59 3.09 3.33
CA ILE A 230 -6.69 3.58 1.96
C ILE A 230 -5.93 2.65 1.02
N TYR A 231 -6.50 2.42 -0.15
CA TYR A 231 -5.90 1.59 -1.18
C TYR A 231 -5.90 2.31 -2.52
N PHE A 232 -4.80 2.14 -3.26
CA PHE A 232 -4.71 2.52 -4.67
C PHE A 232 -4.34 1.30 -5.49
N PHE A 233 -5.10 1.06 -6.55
CA PHE A 233 -4.91 -0.06 -7.45
C PHE A 233 -4.79 0.43 -8.89
N ILE A 234 -4.25 -0.43 -9.77
CA ILE A 234 -4.23 -0.19 -11.21
C ILE A 234 -4.47 -1.49 -11.99
N ASP A 235 -5.17 -1.40 -13.10
CA ASP A 235 -5.27 -2.49 -14.04
C ASP A 235 -3.91 -2.80 -14.67
N PRO A 236 -3.50 -4.09 -14.80
CA PRO A 236 -2.22 -4.45 -15.41
C PRO A 236 -2.01 -3.88 -16.82
N ALA A 237 -3.08 -3.73 -17.61
CA ALA A 237 -2.99 -3.16 -18.95
C ALA A 237 -2.77 -1.64 -18.91
N ASP A 238 -3.34 -0.92 -17.94
CA ASP A 238 -3.12 0.50 -17.72
C ASP A 238 -1.70 0.75 -17.19
N LEU A 239 -1.23 -0.07 -16.26
CA LEU A 239 0.15 -0.03 -15.76
C LEU A 239 1.15 -0.22 -16.92
N LYS A 240 0.93 -1.21 -17.78
CA LYS A 240 1.79 -1.44 -18.96
C LYS A 240 1.83 -0.24 -19.89
N ARG A 241 0.76 0.54 -19.99
CA ARG A 241 0.70 1.79 -20.76
C ARG A 241 1.23 3.00 -19.98
N ARG A 242 1.60 2.83 -18.71
CA ARG A 242 1.95 3.90 -17.77
C ARG A 242 0.84 4.94 -17.59
N ASP A 243 -0.42 4.53 -17.79
CA ASP A 243 -1.60 5.39 -17.62
C ASP A 243 -2.12 5.34 -16.17
N PHE A 244 -1.37 5.97 -15.27
CA PHE A 244 -1.72 6.02 -13.86
C PHE A 244 -2.96 6.88 -13.55
N SER A 245 -3.45 7.66 -14.53
CA SER A 245 -4.71 8.39 -14.40
C SER A 245 -5.93 7.45 -14.28
N LYS A 246 -5.74 6.17 -14.57
CA LYS A 246 -6.74 5.10 -14.44
C LYS A 246 -6.64 4.34 -13.12
N ALA A 247 -5.79 4.79 -12.21
CA ALA A 247 -5.73 4.18 -10.89
C ALA A 247 -7.08 4.22 -10.19
N TYR A 248 -7.40 3.16 -9.48
CA TYR A 248 -8.61 3.03 -8.68
C TYR A 248 -8.28 3.26 -7.21
N TYR A 249 -9.18 3.94 -6.51
CA TYR A 249 -9.08 4.23 -5.08
C TYR A 249 -10.17 3.47 -4.33
N GLU A 250 -9.85 3.00 -3.15
CA GLU A 250 -10.78 2.41 -2.21
C GLU A 250 -10.46 2.88 -0.80
N PHE A 251 -11.49 3.12 -0.02
CA PHE A 251 -11.39 3.41 1.40
C PHE A 251 -12.24 2.40 2.18
N GLN A 252 -11.64 1.76 3.19
CA GLN A 252 -12.35 0.90 4.12
C GLN A 252 -12.13 1.38 5.55
N CYS A 253 -13.14 1.26 6.40
CA CYS A 253 -13.07 1.54 7.83
C CYS A 253 -13.88 0.49 8.62
N LEU A 254 -13.60 0.37 9.92
CA LEU A 254 -14.32 -0.53 10.82
C LEU A 254 -15.70 -0.01 11.16
#